data_154611f9d0ae35670bce1af346511f22
#
_entry.id   154611f9d0ae35670bce1af346511f22
#
_cell.length_a   1.000
_cell.length_b   1.000
_cell.length_c   1.000
_cell.angle_alpha   90.00
_cell.angle_beta   90.00
_cell.angle_gamma   90.00
#
_symmetry.space_group_name_H-M   'P 1'
#
loop_
_entity.id
_entity.type
_entity.pdbx_description
1 polymer ?
#
loop_
_entity_poly.entity_id
_entity_poly.type
_entity_poly.pdbx_seq_one_letter_code
_entity_poly.pdbx_strand_id
1 'polypeptide(L)'
;AAWSNMVSEAFETVLVACVFLAGGVVAFQGLFFDHAAVAHSLEDGDEGLERVRHLLMAHGLNQTEVAVLIEIARGSSGSHIARELSYSKGAVNSARRTGYRKLRIHGRGQLVELLEDFSREEAAGAASESRCVESGVRDEGIV
;
A
#
# COMPACT_ATOMS: atom_id res chain seq x y z
N ALA A 1 42.35 19.80 -35.97
CA ALA A 1 40.90 20.00 -36.22
C ALA A 1 40.07 18.70 -36.06
N ALA A 2 40.60 17.51 -36.35
CA ALA A 2 39.90 16.26 -36.22
C ALA A 2 39.67 15.80 -34.74
N TRP A 3 40.54 16.16 -33.84
CA TRP A 3 40.42 15.79 -32.40
C TRP A 3 39.32 16.54 -31.67
N SER A 4 39.07 17.80 -32.01
CA SER A 4 38.02 18.57 -31.36
C SER A 4 36.59 18.10 -31.67
N ASN A 5 36.36 17.59 -32.90
CA ASN A 5 35.09 17.04 -33.27
C ASN A 5 34.81 15.68 -32.59
N MET A 6 35.80 14.82 -32.49
CA MET A 6 35.69 13.52 -31.85
C MET A 6 35.43 13.62 -30.33
N VAL A 7 36.03 14.63 -29.68
CA VAL A 7 35.76 14.89 -28.25
C VAL A 7 34.38 15.50 -28.04
N SER A 8 33.87 16.33 -28.96
CA SER A 8 32.55 16.92 -28.89
C SER A 8 31.44 15.88 -29.06
N GLU A 9 31.59 14.96 -30.03
CA GLU A 9 30.59 13.88 -30.21
C GLU A 9 30.55 12.89 -29.04
N ALA A 10 31.71 12.55 -28.47
CA ALA A 10 31.81 11.71 -27.29
C ALA A 10 31.17 12.37 -26.06
N PHE A 11 31.32 13.69 -25.93
CA PHE A 11 30.72 14.43 -24.82
C PHE A 11 29.19 14.54 -24.91
N GLU A 12 28.65 14.74 -26.12
CA GLU A 12 27.21 14.75 -26.33
C GLU A 12 26.56 13.39 -26.06
N THR A 13 27.16 12.30 -26.51
CA THR A 13 26.65 10.94 -26.25
C THR A 13 26.65 10.60 -24.75
N VAL A 14 27.67 10.99 -24.02
CA VAL A 14 27.71 10.79 -22.56
C VAL A 14 26.68 11.63 -21.84
N LEU A 15 26.49 12.89 -22.26
CA LEU A 15 25.46 13.77 -21.67
C LEU A 15 24.05 13.24 -21.90
N VAL A 16 23.75 12.78 -23.11
CA VAL A 16 22.44 12.19 -23.44
C VAL A 16 22.22 10.90 -22.64
N ALA A 17 23.21 10.04 -22.52
CA ALA A 17 23.14 8.83 -21.72
C ALA A 17 22.92 9.14 -20.22
N CYS A 18 23.57 10.15 -19.67
CA CYS A 18 23.37 10.59 -18.29
C CYS A 18 21.94 11.14 -18.04
N VAL A 19 21.41 11.89 -19.00
CA VAL A 19 20.04 12.43 -18.92
C VAL A 19 19.00 11.29 -18.98
N PHE A 20 19.20 10.29 -19.85
CA PHE A 20 18.33 9.11 -19.92
C PHE A 20 18.43 8.25 -18.65
N LEU A 21 19.62 8.06 -18.09
CA LEU A 21 19.80 7.34 -16.83
C LEU A 21 19.17 8.09 -15.65
N ALA A 22 19.36 9.40 -15.56
CA ALA A 22 18.75 10.23 -14.53
C ALA A 22 17.21 10.28 -14.66
N GLY A 23 16.70 10.45 -15.88
CA GLY A 23 15.27 10.41 -16.16
C GLY A 23 14.64 9.04 -15.88
N GLY A 24 15.33 7.96 -16.23
CA GLY A 24 14.91 6.58 -15.93
C GLY A 24 14.84 6.30 -14.41
N VAL A 25 15.81 6.78 -13.66
CA VAL A 25 15.83 6.65 -12.19
C VAL A 25 14.69 7.44 -11.55
N VAL A 26 14.41 8.65 -12.01
CA VAL A 26 13.31 9.48 -11.50
C VAL A 26 11.95 8.88 -11.85
N ALA A 27 11.77 8.38 -13.07
CA ALA A 27 10.54 7.69 -13.47
C ALA A 27 10.35 6.37 -12.71
N PHE A 28 11.43 5.63 -12.47
CA PHE A 28 11.40 4.40 -11.69
C PHE A 28 11.11 4.66 -10.20
N GLN A 29 11.62 5.74 -9.64
CA GLN A 29 11.30 6.17 -8.27
C GLN A 29 9.85 6.66 -8.15
N GLY A 30 9.31 7.38 -9.14
CA GLY A 30 7.92 7.82 -9.15
C GLY A 30 6.91 6.66 -9.12
N LEU A 31 7.21 5.54 -9.76
CA LEU A 31 6.42 4.31 -9.70
C LEU A 31 6.48 3.60 -8.33
N PHE A 32 7.52 3.88 -7.52
CA PHE A 32 7.67 3.31 -6.18
C PHE A 32 7.19 4.25 -5.05
N PHE A 33 7.12 5.57 -5.30
CA PHE A 33 6.78 6.57 -4.28
C PHE A 33 5.28 6.73 -4.01
N ASP A 34 4.41 6.26 -4.89
CA ASP A 34 2.95 6.28 -4.68
C ASP A 34 2.50 5.31 -3.56
N HIS A 35 3.43 4.53 -3.03
CA HIS A 35 3.16 3.55 -1.98
C HIS A 35 3.47 4.05 -0.55
N ALA A 36 4.01 5.26 -0.41
CA ALA A 36 4.32 5.83 0.90
C ALA A 36 3.06 6.29 1.66
N ALA A 37 1.99 6.63 0.95
CA ALA A 37 0.74 7.10 1.55
C ALA A 37 0.05 6.00 2.37
N VAL A 38 0.09 4.76 1.89
CA VAL A 38 -0.56 3.62 2.57
C VAL A 38 0.26 3.12 3.76
N ALA A 39 1.59 3.13 3.64
CA ALA A 39 2.45 2.84 4.79
C ALA A 39 2.14 3.78 5.95
N HIS A 40 1.90 5.06 5.67
CA HIS A 40 1.55 6.06 6.68
C HIS A 40 0.16 5.81 7.33
N SER A 41 -0.82 5.34 6.56
CA SER A 41 -2.15 5.00 7.09
C SER A 41 -2.16 3.73 7.96
N LEU A 42 -1.21 2.83 7.75
CA LEU A 42 -1.03 1.61 8.56
C LEU A 42 -0.12 1.85 9.78
N GLU A 43 0.58 3.00 9.85
CA GLU A 43 1.41 3.40 10.99
C GLU A 43 0.64 4.21 12.03
N ASP A 44 -0.56 4.70 11.70
CA ASP A 44 -1.36 5.57 12.56
C ASP A 44 -2.19 4.78 13.59
N GLY A 45 -1.49 3.98 14.38
CA GLY A 45 -2.02 3.35 15.58
C GLY A 45 -2.50 1.91 15.42
N ASP A 46 -2.37 1.20 16.50
CA ASP A 46 -2.80 -0.19 16.71
C ASP A 46 -4.26 -0.45 16.30
N GLU A 47 -5.11 0.58 16.45
CA GLU A 47 -6.54 0.53 16.10
C GLU A 47 -6.81 0.42 14.58
N GLY A 48 -6.08 1.14 13.75
CA GLY A 48 -6.23 1.05 12.29
C GLY A 48 -5.83 -0.31 11.74
N LEU A 49 -4.78 -0.88 12.29
CA LEU A 49 -4.30 -2.20 11.92
C LEU A 49 -5.28 -3.30 12.32
N GLU A 50 -5.88 -3.20 13.50
CA GLU A 50 -6.88 -4.18 13.97
C GLU A 50 -8.16 -4.12 13.12
N ARG A 51 -8.58 -2.95 12.68
CA ARG A 51 -9.72 -2.78 11.75
C ARG A 51 -9.47 -3.47 10.42
N VAL A 52 -8.31 -3.21 9.81
CA VAL A 52 -7.89 -3.86 8.56
C VAL A 52 -7.84 -5.38 8.73
N ARG A 53 -7.30 -5.86 9.86
CA ARG A 53 -7.27 -7.28 10.19
C ARG A 53 -8.67 -7.88 10.25
N HIS A 54 -9.58 -7.22 10.93
CA HIS A 54 -10.97 -7.67 11.09
C HIS A 54 -11.72 -7.72 9.75
N LEU A 55 -11.55 -6.71 8.92
CA LEU A 55 -12.13 -6.66 7.57
C LEU A 55 -11.60 -7.79 6.67
N LEU A 56 -10.30 -8.02 6.67
CA LEU A 56 -9.71 -9.11 5.88
C LEU A 56 -10.20 -10.48 6.36
N MET A 57 -10.38 -10.67 7.67
CA MET A 57 -10.96 -11.90 8.23
C MET A 57 -12.43 -12.07 7.82
N ALA A 58 -13.21 -10.99 7.77
CA ALA A 58 -14.59 -11.01 7.29
C ALA A 58 -14.69 -11.46 5.82
N HIS A 59 -13.67 -11.19 5.01
CA HIS A 59 -13.52 -11.70 3.64
C HIS A 59 -13.04 -13.17 3.57
N GLY A 60 -13.00 -13.88 4.70
CA GLY A 60 -12.65 -15.29 4.76
C GLY A 60 -11.15 -15.59 4.70
N LEU A 61 -10.30 -14.60 4.97
CA LEU A 61 -8.87 -14.82 5.12
C LEU A 61 -8.56 -15.42 6.49
N ASN A 62 -7.57 -16.32 6.53
CA ASN A 62 -7.06 -16.81 7.80
C ASN A 62 -6.00 -15.86 8.38
N GLN A 63 -5.68 -16.01 9.66
CA GLN A 63 -4.73 -15.13 10.36
C GLN A 63 -3.35 -15.07 9.68
N THR A 64 -2.86 -16.18 9.15
CA THR A 64 -1.59 -16.22 8.41
C THR A 64 -1.66 -15.44 7.10
N GLU A 65 -2.75 -15.60 6.35
CA GLU A 65 -2.97 -14.86 5.10
C GLU A 65 -3.07 -13.36 5.37
N VAL A 66 -3.80 -12.96 6.41
CA VAL A 66 -3.94 -11.57 6.84
C VAL A 66 -2.59 -10.97 7.22
N ALA A 67 -1.81 -11.63 8.07
CA ALA A 67 -0.48 -11.16 8.48
C ALA A 67 0.45 -10.96 7.27
N VAL A 68 0.48 -11.92 6.35
CA VAL A 68 1.29 -11.83 5.13
C VAL A 68 0.83 -10.69 4.22
N LEU A 69 -0.48 -10.49 4.05
CA LEU A 69 -1.00 -9.43 3.18
C LEU A 69 -0.76 -8.04 3.75
N ILE A 70 -0.86 -7.85 5.06
CA ILE A 70 -0.53 -6.59 5.73
C ILE A 70 0.94 -6.23 5.50
N GLU A 71 1.86 -7.19 5.66
CA GLU A 71 3.27 -6.96 5.41
C GLU A 71 3.57 -6.67 3.94
N ILE A 72 2.86 -7.30 3.01
CA ILE A 72 2.95 -6.99 1.58
C ILE A 72 2.46 -5.57 1.30
N ALA A 73 1.36 -5.14 1.91
CA ALA A 73 0.83 -3.77 1.77
C ALA A 73 1.84 -2.74 2.28
N ARG A 74 2.50 -3.01 3.40
CA ARG A 74 3.59 -2.19 3.96
C ARG A 74 4.83 -2.11 3.06
N GLY A 75 4.96 -3.01 2.09
CA GLY A 75 6.08 -3.04 1.16
C GLY A 75 7.19 -4.01 1.51
N SER A 76 6.98 -4.83 2.51
CA SER A 76 7.94 -5.84 2.91
C SER A 76 8.18 -6.87 1.80
N SER A 77 9.43 -7.23 1.57
CA SER A 77 9.77 -8.29 0.62
C SER A 77 9.39 -9.67 1.17
N GLY A 78 9.08 -10.62 0.28
CA GLY A 78 8.72 -11.98 0.71
C GLY A 78 9.78 -12.67 1.58
N SER A 79 11.06 -12.32 1.41
CA SER A 79 12.14 -12.83 2.25
C SER A 79 12.16 -12.17 3.64
N HIS A 80 11.80 -10.90 3.71
CA HIS A 80 11.66 -10.17 4.97
C HIS A 80 10.47 -10.73 5.77
N ILE A 81 9.32 -10.87 5.13
CA ILE A 81 8.10 -11.44 5.72
C ILE A 81 8.35 -12.84 6.28
N ALA A 82 9.04 -13.69 5.52
CA ALA A 82 9.38 -15.05 5.96
C ALA A 82 10.20 -15.05 7.26
N ARG A 83 11.12 -14.10 7.39
CA ARG A 83 11.96 -13.96 8.58
C ARG A 83 11.21 -13.36 9.76
N GLU A 84 10.47 -12.28 9.55
CA GLU A 84 9.70 -11.58 10.58
C GLU A 84 8.60 -12.47 11.19
N LEU A 85 7.84 -13.15 10.34
CA LEU A 85 6.76 -14.02 10.77
C LEU A 85 7.22 -15.45 11.09
N SER A 86 8.51 -15.75 11.01
CA SER A 86 9.08 -17.09 11.20
C SER A 86 8.44 -18.16 10.30
N TYR A 87 8.08 -17.79 9.08
CA TYR A 87 7.50 -18.69 8.08
C TYR A 87 8.52 -19.09 7.01
N SER A 88 8.29 -20.23 6.37
CA SER A 88 9.07 -20.58 5.17
C SER A 88 8.67 -19.67 3.99
N LYS A 89 9.60 -19.45 3.05
CA LYS A 89 9.31 -18.71 1.81
C LYS A 89 8.14 -19.33 1.02
N GLY A 90 8.03 -20.66 1.07
CA GLY A 90 6.91 -21.39 0.46
C GLY A 90 5.57 -21.07 1.12
N ALA A 91 5.52 -21.01 2.44
CA ALA A 91 4.33 -20.66 3.20
C ALA A 91 3.88 -19.21 2.90
N VAL A 92 4.81 -18.26 2.87
CA VAL A 92 4.52 -16.86 2.51
C VAL A 92 3.96 -16.74 1.08
N ASN A 93 4.55 -17.44 0.11
CA ASN A 93 4.06 -17.44 -1.26
C ASN A 93 2.68 -18.11 -1.39
N SER A 94 2.43 -19.18 -0.66
CA SER A 94 1.13 -19.85 -0.62
C SER A 94 0.05 -18.93 -0.02
N ALA A 95 0.32 -18.34 1.14
CA ALA A 95 -0.58 -17.39 1.82
C ALA A 95 -0.91 -16.20 0.91
N ARG A 96 0.10 -15.59 0.26
CA ARG A 96 -0.10 -14.52 -0.70
C ARG A 96 -1.03 -14.93 -1.86
N ARG A 97 -0.76 -16.05 -2.50
CA ARG A 97 -1.58 -16.54 -3.63
C ARG A 97 -3.01 -16.83 -3.23
N THR A 98 -3.21 -17.45 -2.07
CA THR A 98 -4.54 -17.77 -1.57
C THR A 98 -5.29 -16.50 -1.16
N GLY A 99 -4.64 -15.57 -0.46
CA GLY A 99 -5.21 -14.30 -0.07
C GLY A 99 -5.63 -13.45 -1.29
N TYR A 100 -4.76 -13.31 -2.29
CA TYR A 100 -5.10 -12.60 -3.52
C TYR A 100 -6.29 -13.22 -4.25
N ARG A 101 -6.37 -14.54 -4.31
CA ARG A 101 -7.50 -15.23 -4.92
C ARG A 101 -8.80 -15.00 -4.16
N LYS A 102 -8.79 -15.01 -2.82
CA LYS A 102 -9.96 -14.75 -1.98
C LYS A 102 -10.45 -13.30 -2.13
N LEU A 103 -9.54 -12.35 -2.18
CA LEU A 103 -9.84 -10.94 -2.40
C LEU A 103 -10.11 -10.58 -3.88
N ARG A 104 -9.92 -11.53 -4.81
CA ARG A 104 -10.05 -11.34 -6.27
C ARG A 104 -9.14 -10.25 -6.81
N ILE A 105 -7.95 -10.11 -6.24
CA ILE A 105 -6.93 -9.16 -6.66
C ILE A 105 -5.74 -9.87 -7.33
N HIS A 106 -5.00 -9.15 -8.17
CA HIS A 106 -3.91 -9.73 -8.95
C HIS A 106 -2.54 -9.23 -8.52
N GLY A 107 -2.46 -8.23 -7.65
CA GLY A 107 -1.19 -7.64 -7.25
C GLY A 107 -1.29 -6.72 -6.04
N ARG A 108 -0.12 -6.26 -5.60
CA ARG A 108 0.02 -5.39 -4.44
C ARG A 108 -0.71 -4.04 -4.62
N GLY A 109 -0.66 -3.44 -5.83
CA GLY A 109 -1.35 -2.17 -6.09
C GLY A 109 -2.84 -2.26 -5.80
N GLN A 110 -3.49 -3.31 -6.29
CA GLN A 110 -4.92 -3.54 -6.02
C GLN A 110 -5.20 -3.87 -4.55
N LEU A 111 -4.27 -4.52 -3.84
CA LEU A 111 -4.41 -4.74 -2.40
C LEU A 111 -4.42 -3.42 -1.64
N VAL A 112 -3.51 -2.53 -2.00
CA VAL A 112 -3.37 -1.21 -1.39
C VAL A 112 -4.62 -0.36 -1.64
N GLU A 113 -5.08 -0.29 -2.88
CA GLU A 113 -6.32 0.39 -3.29
C GLU A 113 -7.54 -0.13 -2.52
N LEU A 114 -7.67 -1.45 -2.40
CA LEU A 114 -8.74 -2.08 -1.64
C LEU A 114 -8.71 -1.68 -0.15
N LEU A 115 -7.53 -1.62 0.46
CA LEU A 115 -7.38 -1.22 1.85
C LEU A 115 -7.68 0.27 2.06
N GLU A 116 -7.33 1.13 1.10
CA GLU A 116 -7.68 2.56 1.12
C GLU A 116 -9.20 2.78 1.00
N ASP A 117 -9.85 2.04 0.14
CA ASP A 117 -11.31 2.11 -0.02
C ASP A 117 -12.03 1.69 1.26
N PHE A 118 -11.59 0.63 1.92
CA PHE A 118 -12.12 0.22 3.22
C PHE A 118 -11.96 1.29 4.28
N SER A 119 -10.78 1.90 4.37
CA SER A 119 -10.53 3.00 5.32
C SER A 119 -11.41 4.22 5.05
N ARG A 120 -11.73 4.49 3.80
CA ARG A 120 -12.58 5.61 3.39
C ARG A 120 -14.05 5.37 3.69
N GLU A 121 -14.55 4.16 3.46
CA GLU A 121 -15.94 3.78 3.75
C GLU A 121 -16.25 3.84 5.24
N GLU A 122 -15.33 3.39 6.09
CA GLU A 122 -15.48 3.47 7.54
C GLU A 122 -15.46 4.91 8.06
N ALA A 123 -14.58 5.76 7.52
CA ALA A 123 -14.56 7.19 7.87
C ALA A 123 -15.87 7.88 7.50
N ALA A 124 -16.49 7.51 6.39
CA ALA A 124 -17.79 8.02 5.97
C ALA A 124 -18.93 7.49 6.85
N GLY A 125 -18.87 6.23 7.28
CA GLY A 125 -19.82 5.60 8.19
C GLY A 125 -19.80 6.25 9.58
N ALA A 126 -18.63 6.45 10.16
CA ALA A 126 -18.47 7.10 11.46
C ALA A 126 -18.98 8.56 11.47
N ALA A 127 -18.79 9.29 10.36
CA ALA A 127 -19.27 10.66 10.23
C ALA A 127 -20.82 10.73 10.11
N SER A 128 -21.49 9.70 9.60
CA SER A 128 -22.94 9.64 9.53
C SER A 128 -23.58 9.29 10.88
N GLU A 129 -22.93 8.46 11.68
CA GLU A 129 -23.42 8.04 12.99
C GLU A 129 -23.33 9.15 14.03
N SER A 130 -22.27 9.95 14.03
CA SER A 130 -22.14 11.12 14.90
C SER A 130 -23.18 12.20 14.60
N ARG A 131 -23.66 12.30 13.37
CA ARG A 131 -24.70 13.29 12.99
C ARG A 131 -26.10 12.87 13.45
N CYS A 132 -26.37 11.57 13.60
CA CYS A 132 -27.65 11.07 14.12
C CYS A 132 -27.78 11.25 15.64
N VAL A 133 -26.68 11.22 16.39
CA VAL A 133 -26.70 11.41 17.86
C VAL A 133 -26.98 12.88 18.23
N GLU A 134 -26.52 13.83 17.43
CA GLU A 134 -26.69 15.26 17.69
C GLU A 134 -28.09 15.79 17.38
N SER A 135 -28.84 15.09 16.52
CA SER A 135 -30.24 15.47 16.21
C SER A 135 -31.28 14.90 17.18
N GLY A 136 -30.90 13.95 18.03
CA GLY A 136 -31.80 13.26 18.98
C GLY A 136 -31.96 13.92 20.37
N VAL A 137 -31.23 14.98 20.70
CA VAL A 137 -31.20 15.61 22.04
C VAL A 137 -32.00 16.91 22.12
N ARG A 138 -32.83 17.21 21.15
CA ARG A 138 -33.57 18.49 21.15
C ARG A 138 -35.09 18.36 21.23
N ASP A 139 -35.60 17.43 21.98
CA ASP A 139 -37.06 17.46 22.24
C ASP A 139 -37.48 16.73 23.53
N GLU A 140 -37.02 17.22 24.70
CA GLU A 140 -37.69 17.01 25.98
C GLU A 140 -37.38 18.15 26.93
N GLY A 141 -38.24 19.15 26.95
CA GLY A 141 -38.14 20.19 27.95
C GLY A 141 -39.02 21.40 27.73
N ILE A 142 -40.32 21.22 27.60
CA ILE A 142 -41.33 22.24 27.99
C ILE A 142 -42.61 21.52 28.40
N VAL A 143 -42.81 21.37 29.69
CA VAL A 143 -44.12 21.47 30.38
C VAL A 143 -43.84 22.06 31.74
#